data_c21bcd7317edd9a47362aabbd9e696d1
#
_entry.id   c21bcd7317edd9a47362aabbd9e696d1
#
_cell.length_a   1.000
_cell.length_b   1.000
_cell.length_c   1.000
_cell.angle_alpha   90.00
_cell.angle_beta   90.00
_cell.angle_gamma   90.00
#
_symmetry.space_group_name_H-M   'P 1'
#
loop_
_entity.id
_entity.type
_entity.pdbx_description
1 polymer ?
#
loop_
_entity_poly.entity_id
_entity_poly.type
_entity_poly.pdbx_seq_one_letter_code
_entity_poly.pdbx_strand_id
1 'polypeptide(L)'
;TTYVGKHNVLIEQGESAWYYYDYEGPDNARSMAAASIRGPRDVVSDYCCTVVKGYAPQDRSAVISTTNLPYVNGCSTESLLPPIRLGDPTLQILYMPPNSSEQQHHIHSTVRVVFVLAGVGVNIYGMDEVNIREIPLNAGDVVILDKMLPHHFITSDQPLVCSPFHVFSSVGGAEQNHPMFN
;
A
#
# COMPACT_ATOMS: atom_id res chain seq x y z
N THR A 1 10.73 6.90 -5.07
CA THR A 1 10.77 7.95 -4.01
C THR A 1 9.40 8.07 -3.38
N THR A 2 9.35 8.14 -2.03
CA THR A 2 8.11 8.30 -1.28
C THR A 2 8.12 9.62 -0.52
N TYR A 3 7.05 10.38 -0.66
CA TYR A 3 6.81 11.64 0.04
C TYR A 3 5.70 11.42 1.07
N VAL A 4 5.90 11.87 2.29
CA VAL A 4 4.94 11.73 3.41
C VAL A 4 4.42 13.10 3.80
N GLY A 5 3.10 13.21 4.03
CA GLY A 5 2.40 14.46 4.27
C GLY A 5 2.01 15.16 2.96
N LYS A 6 1.60 16.42 3.08
CA LYS A 6 1.16 17.22 1.92
C LYS A 6 2.36 17.68 1.09
N HIS A 7 2.39 17.27 -0.16
CA HIS A 7 3.46 17.62 -1.10
C HIS A 7 2.90 17.97 -2.48
N ASN A 8 3.54 18.93 -3.13
CA ASN A 8 3.44 19.13 -4.57
C ASN A 8 4.61 18.37 -5.23
N VAL A 9 4.29 17.37 -6.03
CA VAL A 9 5.27 16.44 -6.59
C VAL A 9 5.29 16.56 -8.11
N LEU A 10 6.47 16.86 -8.66
CA LEU A 10 6.71 16.83 -10.09
C LEU A 10 6.91 15.38 -10.56
N ILE A 11 6.10 14.95 -11.53
CA ILE A 11 6.19 13.65 -12.18
C ILE A 11 6.79 13.83 -13.55
N GLU A 12 7.90 13.21 -13.80
CA GLU A 12 8.62 13.31 -15.07
C GLU A 12 8.06 12.33 -16.13
N GLN A 13 8.49 12.52 -17.38
CA GLN A 13 8.18 11.59 -18.46
C GLN A 13 8.67 10.16 -18.10
N GLY A 14 7.82 9.16 -18.25
CA GLY A 14 8.14 7.76 -17.94
C GLY A 14 8.00 7.38 -16.47
N GLU A 15 7.51 8.29 -15.63
CA GLU A 15 7.20 8.05 -14.23
C GLU A 15 5.69 8.00 -14.00
N SER A 16 5.28 7.39 -12.88
CA SER A 16 3.93 7.46 -12.35
C SER A 16 3.95 7.79 -10.86
N ALA A 17 2.97 8.58 -10.42
CA ALA A 17 2.71 8.86 -9.01
C ALA A 17 1.54 8.04 -8.52
N TRP A 18 1.70 7.43 -7.34
CA TRP A 18 0.69 6.67 -6.62
C TRP A 18 0.47 7.37 -5.29
N TYR A 19 -0.71 7.96 -5.11
CA TYR A 19 -0.93 8.88 -3.99
C TYR A 19 -2.39 8.88 -3.51
N TYR A 20 -2.59 9.49 -2.34
CA TYR A 20 -3.89 9.65 -1.69
C TYR A 20 -4.25 11.12 -1.61
N TYR A 21 -5.53 11.41 -1.75
CA TYR A 21 -6.05 12.77 -1.70
C TYR A 21 -7.45 12.81 -1.11
N ASP A 22 -7.82 13.98 -0.57
CA ASP A 22 -9.18 14.21 -0.10
C ASP A 22 -10.13 14.30 -1.30
N TYR A 23 -11.21 13.56 -1.21
CA TYR A 23 -12.25 13.48 -2.23
C TYR A 23 -13.57 14.01 -1.66
N GLU A 24 -14.22 14.91 -2.40
CA GLU A 24 -15.56 15.42 -2.11
C GLU A 24 -16.55 14.85 -3.12
N GLY A 25 -17.47 14.02 -2.63
CA GLY A 25 -18.49 13.38 -3.44
C GLY A 25 -19.66 14.30 -3.79
N PRO A 26 -20.65 13.80 -4.57
CA PRO A 26 -21.77 14.61 -5.07
C PRO A 26 -22.60 15.31 -3.98
N ASP A 27 -22.67 14.74 -2.78
CA ASP A 27 -23.45 15.28 -1.64
C ASP A 27 -22.58 16.00 -0.61
N ASN A 28 -21.43 16.56 -1.02
CA ASN A 28 -20.40 17.11 -0.13
C ASN A 28 -19.89 16.12 0.92
N ALA A 29 -20.12 14.82 0.71
CA ALA A 29 -19.57 13.77 1.54
C ALA A 29 -18.06 13.70 1.32
N ARG A 30 -17.30 13.88 2.39
CA ARG A 30 -15.83 13.80 2.35
C ARG A 30 -15.39 12.35 2.54
N SER A 31 -14.47 11.93 1.69
CA SER A 31 -13.81 10.65 1.78
C SER A 31 -12.37 10.78 1.26
N MET A 32 -11.63 9.71 1.32
CA MET A 32 -10.29 9.64 0.74
C MET A 32 -10.35 8.84 -0.57
N ALA A 33 -9.56 9.26 -1.54
CA ALA A 33 -9.36 8.54 -2.78
C ALA A 33 -7.87 8.30 -3.01
N ALA A 34 -7.58 7.33 -3.86
CA ALA A 34 -6.23 7.11 -4.35
C ALA A 34 -6.19 7.21 -5.87
N ALA A 35 -5.05 7.60 -6.39
CA ALA A 35 -4.83 7.68 -7.83
C ALA A 35 -3.45 7.15 -8.20
N SER A 36 -3.36 6.66 -9.42
CA SER A 36 -2.13 6.44 -10.16
C SER A 36 -2.17 7.32 -11.39
N ILE A 37 -1.26 8.25 -11.52
CA ILE A 37 -1.18 9.15 -12.66
C ILE A 37 0.22 9.19 -13.25
N ARG A 38 0.30 9.30 -14.59
CA ARG A 38 1.57 9.34 -15.32
C ARG A 38 2.04 10.78 -15.56
N GLY A 39 3.36 10.93 -15.58
CA GLY A 39 4.00 12.17 -16.02
C GLY A 39 3.97 12.39 -17.55
N PRO A 40 4.36 13.58 -18.03
CA PRO A 40 4.85 14.69 -17.19
C PRO A 40 3.71 15.54 -16.65
N ARG A 41 3.66 15.77 -15.36
CA ARG A 41 2.76 16.73 -14.68
C ARG A 41 3.09 16.91 -13.21
N ASP A 42 2.49 17.92 -12.59
CA ASP A 42 2.49 18.10 -11.14
C ASP A 42 1.26 17.46 -10.51
N VAL A 43 1.43 16.92 -9.30
CA VAL A 43 0.33 16.43 -8.46
C VAL A 43 0.44 17.00 -7.06
N VAL A 44 -0.70 17.24 -6.44
CA VAL A 44 -0.77 17.54 -5.00
C VAL A 44 -1.25 16.28 -4.27
N SER A 45 -0.38 15.73 -3.44
CA SER A 45 -0.70 14.65 -2.52
C SER A 45 -1.01 15.22 -1.16
N ASP A 46 -2.11 14.81 -0.54
CA ASP A 46 -2.50 15.28 0.80
C ASP A 46 -1.84 14.47 1.92
N TYR A 47 -1.45 13.21 1.67
CA TYR A 47 -1.02 12.27 2.70
C TYR A 47 0.29 11.55 2.38
N CYS A 48 0.31 10.75 1.33
CA CYS A 48 1.44 9.94 0.93
C CYS A 48 1.46 9.81 -0.59
N CYS A 49 2.64 9.98 -1.18
CA CYS A 49 2.84 9.83 -2.62
C CYS A 49 4.11 9.02 -2.88
N THR A 50 3.99 7.97 -3.68
CA THR A 50 5.14 7.21 -4.16
C THR A 50 5.31 7.40 -5.67
N VAL A 51 6.47 7.86 -6.09
CA VAL A 51 6.84 7.98 -7.50
C VAL A 51 7.59 6.73 -7.94
N VAL A 52 7.06 6.08 -8.97
CA VAL A 52 7.64 4.88 -9.60
C VAL A 52 8.24 5.27 -10.94
N LYS A 53 9.52 4.97 -11.12
CA LYS A 53 10.25 5.22 -12.37
C LYS A 53 10.14 4.03 -13.31
N GLY A 54 10.08 4.30 -14.61
CA GLY A 54 10.05 3.27 -15.63
C GLY A 54 8.71 2.54 -15.76
N TYR A 55 7.66 3.02 -15.10
CA TYR A 55 6.30 2.50 -15.20
C TYR A 55 5.31 3.67 -15.18
N ALA A 56 4.64 3.89 -16.29
CA ALA A 56 3.73 5.01 -16.48
C ALA A 56 2.43 4.55 -17.19
N PRO A 57 1.55 3.82 -16.44
CA PRO A 57 0.28 3.34 -16.99
C PRO A 57 -0.70 4.50 -17.22
N GLN A 58 -1.83 4.21 -17.84
CA GLN A 58 -2.92 5.17 -17.95
C GLN A 58 -3.41 5.60 -16.57
N ASP A 59 -3.85 6.85 -16.47
CA ASP A 59 -4.37 7.40 -15.22
C ASP A 59 -5.56 6.61 -14.71
N ARG A 60 -5.57 6.35 -13.41
CA ARG A 60 -6.64 5.65 -12.70
C ARG A 60 -6.87 6.29 -11.33
N SER A 61 -8.10 6.19 -10.85
CA SER A 61 -8.43 6.58 -9.48
C SER A 61 -9.54 5.72 -8.92
N ALA A 62 -9.61 5.63 -7.61
CA ALA A 62 -10.67 4.94 -6.88
C ALA A 62 -10.91 5.61 -5.53
N VAL A 63 -12.18 5.73 -5.15
CA VAL A 63 -12.57 6.17 -3.81
C VAL A 63 -12.37 5.02 -2.84
N ILE A 64 -11.75 5.30 -1.70
CA ILE A 64 -11.54 4.30 -0.66
C ILE A 64 -12.87 3.99 0.02
N SER A 65 -13.23 2.72 0.02
CA SER A 65 -14.44 2.18 0.61
C SER A 65 -14.13 1.06 1.60
N THR A 66 -15.15 0.35 2.04
CA THR A 66 -15.00 -0.80 2.94
C THR A 66 -14.44 -2.01 2.19
N THR A 67 -13.57 -2.76 2.86
CA THR A 67 -13.03 -4.02 2.35
C THR A 67 -14.10 -5.13 2.40
N ASN A 68 -14.13 -5.97 1.38
CA ASN A 68 -15.14 -7.01 1.22
C ASN A 68 -14.60 -8.41 0.87
N LEU A 69 -13.29 -8.53 0.61
CA LEU A 69 -12.66 -9.82 0.36
C LEU A 69 -12.09 -10.39 1.65
N PRO A 70 -12.60 -11.54 2.15
CA PRO A 70 -12.05 -12.19 3.34
C PRO A 70 -10.56 -12.53 3.17
N TYR A 71 -9.84 -12.36 4.24
CA TYR A 71 -8.42 -12.69 4.35
C TYR A 71 -8.15 -13.43 5.65
N VAL A 72 -6.90 -13.73 5.97
CA VAL A 72 -6.53 -14.53 7.13
C VAL A 72 -6.90 -13.84 8.46
N ASN A 73 -7.20 -14.63 9.50
CA ASN A 73 -7.42 -14.17 10.87
C ASN A 73 -8.52 -13.10 11.02
N GLY A 74 -9.56 -13.16 10.21
CA GLY A 74 -10.66 -12.20 10.24
C GLY A 74 -10.36 -10.87 9.57
N CYS A 75 -9.17 -10.69 9.00
CA CYS A 75 -8.83 -9.56 8.14
C CYS A 75 -9.67 -9.58 6.87
N SER A 76 -9.76 -8.44 6.21
CA SER A 76 -10.37 -8.33 4.88
C SER A 76 -9.57 -7.37 4.01
N THR A 77 -9.64 -7.56 2.70
CA THR A 77 -8.90 -6.77 1.73
C THR A 77 -9.79 -6.23 0.62
N GLU A 78 -9.27 -5.27 -0.10
CA GLU A 78 -9.82 -4.79 -1.37
C GLU A 78 -8.65 -4.37 -2.28
N SER A 79 -8.74 -4.71 -3.56
CA SER A 79 -7.80 -4.22 -4.56
C SER A 79 -8.30 -2.87 -5.08
N LEU A 80 -7.72 -1.79 -4.58
CA LEU A 80 -8.15 -0.43 -4.90
C LEU A 80 -7.73 -0.01 -6.31
N LEU A 81 -6.46 -0.24 -6.64
CA LEU A 81 -5.90 -0.08 -7.97
C LEU A 81 -5.22 -1.40 -8.36
N PRO A 82 -5.96 -2.32 -9.00
CA PRO A 82 -5.43 -3.64 -9.34
C PRO A 82 -4.31 -3.55 -10.39
N PRO A 83 -3.43 -4.55 -10.48
CA PRO A 83 -2.38 -4.58 -11.49
C PRO A 83 -3.01 -4.73 -12.88
N ILE A 84 -2.43 -4.06 -13.89
CA ILE A 84 -2.86 -4.17 -15.29
C ILE A 84 -2.36 -5.49 -15.87
N ARG A 85 -1.13 -5.85 -15.54
CA ARG A 85 -0.50 -7.12 -15.89
C ARG A 85 -0.02 -7.81 -14.64
N LEU A 86 0.17 -9.12 -14.71
CA LEU A 86 0.77 -9.87 -13.62
C LEU A 86 2.14 -9.28 -13.26
N GLY A 87 2.35 -8.99 -11.97
CA GLY A 87 3.59 -8.38 -11.48
C GLY A 87 3.64 -6.86 -11.51
N ASP A 88 2.70 -6.19 -12.16
CA ASP A 88 2.63 -4.72 -12.15
C ASP A 88 2.32 -4.17 -10.75
N PRO A 89 2.67 -2.90 -10.48
CA PRO A 89 2.31 -2.25 -9.23
C PRO A 89 0.82 -2.31 -8.93
N THR A 90 0.49 -2.49 -7.66
CA THR A 90 -0.90 -2.56 -7.19
C THR A 90 -1.06 -1.87 -5.85
N LEU A 91 -2.19 -1.23 -5.66
CA LEU A 91 -2.55 -0.56 -4.42
C LEU A 91 -3.79 -1.23 -3.83
N GLN A 92 -3.67 -1.65 -2.58
CA GLN A 92 -4.69 -2.40 -1.87
C GLN A 92 -5.12 -1.69 -0.59
N ILE A 93 -6.24 -2.12 -0.04
CA ILE A 93 -6.68 -1.79 1.32
C ILE A 93 -6.68 -3.09 2.14
N LEU A 94 -6.18 -3.01 3.36
CA LEU A 94 -6.22 -4.07 4.35
C LEU A 94 -6.94 -3.55 5.60
N TYR A 95 -7.98 -4.26 6.01
CA TYR A 95 -8.61 -4.09 7.30
C TYR A 95 -8.20 -5.23 8.24
N MET A 96 -7.72 -4.88 9.43
CA MET A 96 -7.39 -5.81 10.50
C MET A 96 -8.32 -5.55 11.68
N PRO A 97 -9.12 -6.55 12.11
CA PRO A 97 -9.95 -6.41 13.30
C PRO A 97 -9.09 -6.32 14.58
N PRO A 98 -9.67 -5.95 15.72
CA PRO A 98 -8.96 -6.04 17.00
C PRO A 98 -8.46 -7.46 17.29
N ASN A 99 -7.35 -7.55 18.02
CA ASN A 99 -6.73 -8.80 18.48
C ASN A 99 -6.42 -9.77 17.32
N SER A 100 -5.85 -9.24 16.23
CA SER A 100 -5.56 -9.99 15.01
C SER A 100 -4.12 -9.85 14.57
N SER A 101 -3.69 -10.76 13.72
CA SER A 101 -2.44 -10.71 12.96
C SER A 101 -2.77 -10.90 11.49
N GLU A 102 -2.22 -10.07 10.61
CA GLU A 102 -2.53 -10.17 9.18
C GLU A 102 -1.97 -11.46 8.56
N GLN A 103 -0.81 -11.87 8.99
CA GLN A 103 -0.14 -13.13 8.59
C GLN A 103 0.83 -13.59 9.65
N GLN A 104 1.41 -14.78 9.46
CA GLN A 104 2.63 -15.16 10.16
C GLN A 104 3.80 -14.30 9.67
N HIS A 105 4.90 -14.31 10.43
CA HIS A 105 6.11 -13.61 10.03
C HIS A 105 6.59 -14.10 8.66
N HIS A 106 6.69 -13.19 7.70
CA HIS A 106 6.91 -13.52 6.28
C HIS A 106 7.75 -12.47 5.58
N ILE A 107 8.18 -12.77 4.36
CA ILE A 107 8.98 -11.88 3.51
C ILE A 107 8.26 -11.61 2.18
N HIS A 108 8.63 -10.49 1.55
CA HIS A 108 8.30 -10.19 0.16
C HIS A 108 9.58 -9.96 -0.65
N SER A 109 9.57 -10.34 -1.91
CA SER A 109 10.69 -10.12 -2.84
C SER A 109 10.82 -8.67 -3.31
N THR A 110 9.83 -7.85 -3.08
CA THR A 110 9.77 -6.45 -3.53
C THR A 110 9.37 -5.50 -2.41
N VAL A 111 9.66 -4.21 -2.60
CA VAL A 111 9.34 -3.16 -1.62
C VAL A 111 7.82 -2.99 -1.49
N ARG A 112 7.38 -2.77 -0.26
CA ARG A 112 6.01 -2.34 0.07
C ARG A 112 6.05 -0.97 0.73
N VAL A 113 5.17 -0.08 0.31
CA VAL A 113 4.91 1.18 0.99
C VAL A 113 3.53 1.08 1.62
N VAL A 114 3.46 1.09 2.93
CA VAL A 114 2.22 0.90 3.68
C VAL A 114 1.82 2.20 4.34
N PHE A 115 0.71 2.78 3.92
CA PHE A 115 0.12 3.97 4.52
C PHE A 115 -0.98 3.57 5.49
N VAL A 116 -0.93 4.08 6.72
CA VAL A 116 -1.95 3.82 7.75
C VAL A 116 -3.09 4.83 7.60
N LEU A 117 -4.26 4.34 7.19
CA LEU A 117 -5.44 5.15 6.94
C LEU A 117 -6.19 5.49 8.23
N ALA A 118 -6.34 4.51 9.12
CA ALA A 118 -7.11 4.65 10.35
C ALA A 118 -6.70 3.60 11.39
N GLY A 119 -7.03 3.87 12.64
CA GLY A 119 -6.79 2.94 13.73
C GLY A 119 -5.35 2.92 14.23
N VAL A 120 -5.03 1.87 14.95
CA VAL A 120 -3.71 1.65 15.56
C VAL A 120 -3.30 0.20 15.43
N GLY A 121 -1.99 -0.05 15.37
CA GLY A 121 -1.43 -1.38 15.32
C GLY A 121 0.06 -1.38 15.60
N VAL A 122 0.71 -2.48 15.35
CA VAL A 122 2.16 -2.62 15.49
C VAL A 122 2.72 -3.36 14.29
N ASN A 123 3.79 -2.83 13.72
CA ASN A 123 4.63 -3.56 12.77
C ASN A 123 5.74 -4.28 13.52
N ILE A 124 5.80 -5.59 13.37
CA ILE A 124 6.84 -6.44 13.93
C ILE A 124 7.76 -6.84 12.78
N TYR A 125 9.05 -6.57 12.91
CA TYR A 125 10.03 -6.88 11.86
C TYR A 125 11.36 -7.35 12.45
N GLY A 126 12.12 -8.10 11.65
CA GLY A 126 13.44 -8.62 12.00
C GLY A 126 13.61 -10.09 11.65
N MET A 127 14.86 -10.57 11.65
CA MET A 127 15.22 -11.89 11.13
C MET A 127 15.00 -13.04 12.13
N ASP A 128 15.09 -12.76 13.42
CA ASP A 128 15.02 -13.78 14.48
C ASP A 128 14.49 -13.18 15.79
N GLU A 129 14.23 -14.04 16.75
CA GLU A 129 13.67 -13.66 18.06
C GLU A 129 14.53 -12.64 18.84
N VAL A 130 15.83 -12.59 18.56
CA VAL A 130 16.77 -11.66 19.25
C VAL A 130 16.76 -10.28 18.58
N ASN A 131 16.52 -10.24 17.27
CA ASN A 131 16.58 -9.01 16.46
C ASN A 131 15.19 -8.49 16.07
N ILE A 132 14.12 -9.06 16.61
CA ILE A 132 12.75 -8.56 16.41
C ILE A 132 12.62 -7.17 17.02
N ARG A 133 12.03 -6.28 16.26
CA ARG A 133 11.67 -4.91 16.67
C ARG A 133 10.20 -4.67 16.42
N GLU A 134 9.64 -3.80 17.24
CA GLU A 134 8.24 -3.39 17.17
C GLU A 134 8.16 -1.89 16.90
N ILE A 135 7.34 -1.49 15.94
CA ILE A 135 7.04 -0.08 15.68
C ILE A 135 5.54 0.12 15.82
N PRO A 136 5.09 0.95 16.76
CA PRO A 136 3.69 1.33 16.84
C PRO A 136 3.27 2.11 15.59
N LEU A 137 2.05 1.86 15.14
CA LEU A 137 1.45 2.46 13.96
C LEU A 137 0.23 3.25 14.35
N ASN A 138 0.13 4.47 13.83
CA ASN A 138 -1.02 5.36 13.99
C ASN A 138 -1.48 5.87 12.62
N ALA A 139 -2.72 6.32 12.55
CA ALA A 139 -3.24 6.95 11.34
C ALA A 139 -2.33 8.08 10.85
N GLY A 140 -1.98 8.07 9.58
CA GLY A 140 -1.05 8.99 8.94
C GLY A 140 0.38 8.49 8.82
N ASP A 141 0.75 7.42 9.54
CA ASP A 141 2.09 6.85 9.43
C ASP A 141 2.31 6.14 8.08
N VAL A 142 3.56 6.12 7.66
CA VAL A 142 4.01 5.38 6.47
C VAL A 142 5.14 4.44 6.88
N VAL A 143 4.98 3.17 6.54
CA VAL A 143 6.01 2.15 6.73
C VAL A 143 6.54 1.73 5.36
N ILE A 144 7.86 1.74 5.20
CA ILE A 144 8.51 1.18 4.03
C ILE A 144 9.12 -0.16 4.44
N LEU A 145 8.59 -1.22 3.87
CA LEU A 145 9.10 -2.58 4.05
C LEU A 145 10.04 -2.90 2.89
N ASP A 146 11.32 -2.97 3.19
CA ASP A 146 12.32 -3.35 2.20
C ASP A 146 12.10 -4.79 1.71
N LYS A 147 12.60 -5.06 0.51
CA LYS A 147 12.61 -6.43 -0.02
C LYS A 147 13.30 -7.38 0.95
N MET A 148 12.72 -8.55 1.11
CA MET A 148 13.22 -9.65 1.96
C MET A 148 13.27 -9.32 3.46
N LEU A 149 12.69 -8.21 3.91
CA LEU A 149 12.57 -7.89 5.33
C LEU A 149 11.45 -8.74 5.96
N PRO A 150 11.76 -9.65 6.90
CA PRO A 150 10.73 -10.40 7.60
C PRO A 150 9.89 -9.49 8.48
N HIS A 151 8.58 -9.61 8.38
CA HIS A 151 7.65 -8.74 9.09
C HIS A 151 6.25 -9.35 9.19
N HIS A 152 5.43 -8.76 10.04
CA HIS A 152 3.98 -8.89 10.08
C HIS A 152 3.37 -7.73 10.88
N PHE A 153 2.06 -7.54 10.74
CA PHE A 153 1.30 -6.56 11.52
C PHE A 153 0.42 -7.27 12.54
N ILE A 154 0.25 -6.63 13.69
CA ILE A 154 -0.69 -7.07 14.72
C ILE A 154 -1.55 -5.91 15.21
N THR A 155 -2.72 -6.24 15.73
CA THR A 155 -3.61 -5.32 16.43
C THR A 155 -3.85 -5.79 17.85
N SER A 156 -4.18 -4.86 18.74
CA SER A 156 -4.65 -5.16 20.11
C SER A 156 -6.15 -4.88 20.20
N ASP A 157 -6.60 -3.98 21.07
CA ASP A 157 -8.00 -3.70 21.33
C ASP A 157 -8.72 -2.85 20.25
N GLN A 158 -7.96 -2.31 19.29
CA GLN A 158 -8.50 -1.48 18.21
C GLN A 158 -8.15 -2.04 16.83
N PRO A 159 -8.97 -1.77 15.82
CA PRO A 159 -8.68 -2.16 14.45
C PRO A 159 -7.58 -1.30 13.83
N LEU A 160 -6.99 -1.80 12.77
CA LEU A 160 -6.05 -1.09 11.90
C LEU A 160 -6.56 -1.16 10.47
N VAL A 161 -6.59 -0.01 9.79
CA VAL A 161 -6.83 0.07 8.35
C VAL A 161 -5.61 0.66 7.68
N CYS A 162 -5.01 -0.06 6.78
CA CYS A 162 -3.84 0.40 6.04
C CYS A 162 -3.97 0.14 4.54
N SER A 163 -3.16 0.84 3.78
CA SER A 163 -3.09 0.70 2.33
C SER A 163 -1.69 0.26 1.94
N PRO A 164 -1.47 -1.04 1.68
CA PRO A 164 -0.24 -1.54 1.12
C PRO A 164 -0.15 -1.18 -0.37
N PHE A 165 0.90 -0.46 -0.74
CA PHE A 165 1.29 -0.26 -2.11
C PHE A 165 2.42 -1.24 -2.46
N HIS A 166 2.13 -2.18 -3.33
CA HIS A 166 3.12 -3.09 -3.89
C HIS A 166 3.75 -2.43 -5.09
N VAL A 167 4.98 -1.93 -4.94
CA VAL A 167 5.69 -1.22 -6.02
C VAL A 167 5.80 -2.09 -7.26
N PHE A 168 6.09 -3.38 -7.07
CA PHE A 168 5.84 -4.45 -8.01
C PHE A 168 5.35 -5.64 -7.21
N SER A 169 4.44 -6.44 -7.73
CA SER A 169 4.07 -7.66 -7.04
C SER A 169 5.19 -8.68 -7.13
N SER A 170 5.32 -9.51 -6.09
CA SER A 170 6.25 -10.63 -6.14
C SER A 170 5.79 -11.63 -7.20
N VAL A 171 6.69 -12.01 -8.09
CA VAL A 171 6.46 -13.09 -9.02
C VAL A 171 6.89 -14.40 -8.35
N GLY A 172 5.92 -15.26 -8.07
CA GLY A 172 6.16 -16.59 -7.53
C GLY A 172 6.19 -17.66 -8.63
N GLY A 173 6.35 -18.91 -8.22
CA GLY A 173 6.33 -20.04 -9.16
C GLY A 173 5.02 -20.18 -9.96
N ALA A 174 3.93 -19.61 -9.48
CA ALA A 174 2.66 -19.56 -10.21
C ALA A 174 2.65 -18.55 -11.37
N GLU A 175 3.65 -17.69 -11.42
CA GLU A 175 3.78 -16.61 -12.41
C GLU A 175 4.79 -16.96 -13.52
N GLN A 176 4.94 -18.25 -13.80
CA GLN A 176 5.89 -18.77 -14.82
C GLN A 176 5.65 -18.21 -16.21
N ASN A 177 4.45 -17.69 -16.47
CA ASN A 177 4.11 -17.07 -17.76
C ASN A 177 4.34 -15.54 -17.75
N HIS A 178 4.95 -14.99 -16.72
CA HIS A 178 5.29 -13.56 -16.69
C HIS A 178 6.34 -13.27 -17.76
N PRO A 179 6.18 -12.20 -18.56
CA PRO A 179 7.08 -11.89 -19.68
C PRO A 179 8.57 -11.76 -19.33
N MET A 180 8.85 -11.46 -18.06
CA MET A 180 10.23 -11.34 -17.57
C MET A 180 10.93 -12.69 -17.30
N PHE A 181 10.19 -13.80 -17.36
CA PHE A 181 10.70 -15.14 -17.09
C PHE A 181 10.59 -16.10 -18.29
N ASN A 182 10.18 -15.62 -19.45
CA ASN A 182 10.07 -16.38 -20.69
C ASN A 182 11.10 -15.92 -21.70
#